data_f91333f961ff7621272ae489480e96ae
#
_entry.id   f91333f961ff7621272ae489480e96ae
#
_cell.length_a   1.000
_cell.length_b   1.000
_cell.length_c   1.000
_cell.angle_alpha   90.00
_cell.angle_beta   90.00
_cell.angle_gamma   90.00
#
_symmetry.space_group_name_H-M   'P 1'
#
loop_
_entity.id
_entity.type
_entity.pdbx_description
1 polymer ?
#
loop_
_entity_poly.entity_id
_entity_poly.type
_entity_poly.pdbx_seq_one_letter_code
_entity_poly.pdbx_strand_id
1 'polypeptide(L)'
;MQKLVHYRGNLAHGAVLRFPGSYPHEKYVDLMLVEFPDSDRKFGFVVSTGHKAGLILVKLPKEAEAVGSAGIDRQWLIDNWNAWIYESAKVGDVYVAQHYPVPVRAEL
;
A
#
# COMPACT_ATOMS: atom_id res chain seq x y z
N MET A 1 8.40 1.03 10.67
CA MET A 1 7.58 1.71 9.64
C MET A 1 7.49 3.20 9.94
N GLN A 2 7.36 3.99 8.91
CA GLN A 2 7.30 5.44 8.98
C GLN A 2 5.91 5.89 8.53
N LYS A 3 5.41 7.00 9.06
CA LYS A 3 4.12 7.53 8.59
C LYS A 3 4.19 7.90 7.12
N LEU A 4 3.16 7.54 6.37
CA LEU A 4 3.09 7.84 4.94
C LEU A 4 3.21 9.34 4.66
N VAL A 5 2.55 10.16 5.47
CA VAL A 5 2.59 11.62 5.30
C VAL A 5 3.98 12.23 5.51
N HIS A 6 4.87 11.50 6.17
CA HIS A 6 6.26 11.93 6.40
C HIS A 6 7.25 11.18 5.51
N TYR A 7 6.81 10.16 4.79
CA TYR A 7 7.67 9.38 3.91
C TYR A 7 8.11 10.23 2.72
N ARG A 8 9.38 10.11 2.35
CA ARG A 8 9.91 10.82 1.18
C ARG A 8 10.22 9.82 0.08
N GLY A 9 9.83 10.17 -1.13
CA GLY A 9 10.05 9.33 -2.30
C GLY A 9 8.78 8.63 -2.76
N ASN A 10 8.89 7.95 -3.88
CA ASN A 10 7.79 7.21 -4.47
C ASN A 10 7.77 5.79 -3.91
N LEU A 11 6.61 5.14 -4.04
CA LEU A 11 6.45 3.77 -3.60
C LEU A 11 6.65 2.82 -4.78
N ALA A 12 7.50 1.81 -4.59
CA ALA A 12 7.71 0.76 -5.57
C ALA A 12 6.96 -0.51 -5.17
N HIS A 13 6.84 -1.46 -6.07
CA HIS A 13 6.24 -2.75 -5.76
C HIS A 13 6.91 -3.36 -4.53
N GLY A 14 6.13 -4.06 -3.74
CA GLY A 14 6.60 -4.61 -2.46
C GLY A 14 6.43 -3.67 -1.28
N ALA A 15 6.18 -2.38 -1.51
CA ALA A 15 5.89 -1.45 -0.43
C ALA A 15 4.64 -1.87 0.33
N VAL A 16 4.67 -1.75 1.63
CA VAL A 16 3.59 -2.16 2.52
C VAL A 16 3.03 -0.94 3.22
N LEU A 17 1.71 -0.80 3.18
CA LEU A 17 0.97 0.20 3.93
C LEU A 17 0.23 -0.48 5.06
N ARG A 18 0.36 0.05 6.27
CA ARG A 18 -0.32 -0.49 7.45
C ARG A 18 -1.14 0.60 8.11
N PHE A 19 -2.37 0.28 8.44
CA PHE A 19 -3.26 1.18 9.14
C PHE A 19 -4.18 0.41 10.08
N PRO A 20 -4.75 1.08 11.10
CA PRO A 20 -5.67 0.40 12.01
C PRO A 20 -6.90 -0.11 11.28
N GLY A 21 -7.26 -1.35 11.54
CA GLY A 21 -8.48 -1.96 11.02
C GLY A 21 -9.70 -1.54 11.81
N SER A 22 -10.86 -2.01 11.39
CA SER A 22 -12.13 -1.75 12.07
C SER A 22 -12.47 -2.92 12.97
N TYR A 23 -12.65 -2.62 14.25
CA TYR A 23 -13.19 -3.61 15.19
C TYR A 23 -14.58 -4.06 14.72
N PRO A 24 -14.94 -5.35 14.80
CA PRO A 24 -14.20 -6.45 15.45
C PRO A 24 -13.35 -7.29 14.48
N HIS A 25 -13.16 -6.86 13.24
CA HIS A 25 -12.60 -7.71 12.20
C HIS A 25 -11.08 -7.88 12.31
N GLU A 26 -10.36 -6.77 12.29
CA GLU A 26 -8.90 -6.82 12.31
C GLU A 26 -8.34 -5.63 13.07
N LYS A 27 -7.25 -5.87 13.80
CA LYS A 27 -6.55 -4.80 14.51
C LYS A 27 -5.79 -3.90 13.54
N TYR A 28 -5.15 -4.51 12.55
CA TYR A 28 -4.40 -3.83 11.51
C TYR A 28 -4.73 -4.41 10.15
N VAL A 29 -4.64 -3.57 9.14
CA VAL A 29 -4.74 -3.99 7.74
C VAL A 29 -3.43 -3.63 7.08
N ASP A 30 -2.82 -4.60 6.39
CA ASP A 30 -1.67 -4.37 5.54
C ASP A 30 -2.07 -4.50 4.08
N LEU A 31 -1.61 -3.55 3.28
CA LEU A 31 -1.75 -3.58 1.83
C LEU A 31 -0.36 -3.60 1.22
N MET A 32 -0.18 -4.41 0.20
CA MET A 32 1.08 -4.46 -0.53
C MET A 32 0.89 -3.90 -1.94
N LEU A 33 1.79 -3.03 -2.34
CA LEU A 33 1.81 -2.50 -3.70
C LEU A 33 2.37 -3.57 -4.63
N VAL A 34 1.61 -3.88 -5.68
CA VAL A 34 1.99 -4.90 -6.67
C VAL A 34 1.89 -4.34 -8.07
N GLU A 35 2.58 -4.99 -9.00
CA GLU A 35 2.51 -4.66 -10.42
C GLU A 35 1.67 -5.66 -11.17
N PHE A 36 0.92 -5.17 -12.17
CA PHE A 36 0.16 -5.97 -13.12
C PHE A 36 0.71 -5.66 -14.52
N PRO A 37 1.79 -6.34 -14.93
CA PRO A 37 2.53 -5.92 -16.14
C PRO A 37 1.73 -5.96 -17.42
N ASP A 38 0.69 -6.81 -17.51
CA ASP A 38 -0.12 -6.95 -18.71
C ASP A 38 -1.44 -6.17 -18.64
N SER A 39 -1.58 -5.28 -17.67
CA SER A 39 -2.77 -4.48 -17.47
C SER A 39 -2.55 -3.03 -17.87
N ASP A 40 -3.60 -2.36 -18.33
CA ASP A 40 -3.57 -0.91 -18.56
C ASP A 40 -3.30 -0.14 -17.27
N ARG A 41 -3.71 -0.72 -16.14
CA ARG A 41 -3.42 -0.21 -14.80
C ARG A 41 -2.32 -1.05 -14.21
N LYS A 42 -1.11 -0.53 -14.24
CA LYS A 42 0.08 -1.29 -13.88
C LYS A 42 0.21 -1.57 -12.39
N PHE A 43 -0.33 -0.71 -11.54
CA PHE A 43 -0.13 -0.79 -10.11
C PHE A 43 -1.45 -0.96 -9.38
N GLY A 44 -1.40 -1.67 -8.27
CA GLY A 44 -2.54 -1.83 -7.41
C GLY A 44 -2.11 -2.31 -6.05
N PHE A 45 -3.08 -2.41 -5.15
CA PHE A 45 -2.85 -2.93 -3.81
C PHE A 45 -3.58 -4.24 -3.61
N VAL A 46 -2.87 -5.19 -3.00
CA VAL A 46 -3.48 -6.43 -2.52
C VAL A 46 -3.49 -6.40 -1.00
N VAL A 47 -4.49 -7.03 -0.41
CA VAL A 47 -4.53 -7.22 1.04
C VAL A 47 -3.52 -8.28 1.39
N SER A 48 -2.65 -8.02 2.37
CA SER A 48 -1.62 -8.97 2.76
C SER A 48 -1.77 -9.49 4.18
N THR A 49 -2.84 -9.13 4.87
CA THR A 49 -3.14 -9.62 6.23
C THR A 49 -4.58 -10.12 6.34
N GLY A 50 -4.80 -10.98 7.34
CA GLY A 50 -6.12 -11.45 7.67
C GLY A 50 -6.71 -12.44 6.68
N HIS A 51 -8.00 -12.70 6.80
CA HIS A 51 -8.67 -13.70 5.97
C HIS A 51 -8.86 -13.24 4.51
N LYS A 52 -8.70 -11.94 4.25
CA LYS A 52 -8.76 -11.40 2.89
C LYS A 52 -7.39 -11.33 2.22
N ALA A 53 -6.35 -11.85 2.88
CA ALA A 53 -5.01 -11.83 2.31
C ALA A 53 -4.97 -12.47 0.92
N GLY A 54 -4.31 -11.77 0.00
CA GLY A 54 -4.21 -12.21 -1.39
C GLY A 54 -5.25 -11.62 -2.33
N LEU A 55 -6.29 -10.98 -1.80
CA LEU A 55 -7.30 -10.35 -2.65
C LEU A 55 -6.85 -8.98 -3.13
N ILE A 56 -7.14 -8.68 -4.38
CA ILE A 56 -6.88 -7.36 -4.95
C ILE A 56 -7.88 -6.38 -4.35
N LEU A 57 -7.37 -5.34 -3.71
CA LEU A 57 -8.22 -4.28 -3.18
C LEU A 57 -8.60 -3.29 -4.29
N VAL A 58 -7.61 -2.84 -5.04
CA VAL A 58 -7.81 -1.80 -6.05
C VAL A 58 -6.68 -1.83 -7.06
N LYS A 59 -7.01 -1.54 -8.32
CA LYS A 59 -6.04 -1.20 -9.36
C LYS A 59 -6.05 0.31 -9.53
N LEU A 60 -4.89 0.92 -9.45
CA LEU A 60 -4.76 2.37 -9.44
C LEU A 60 -4.82 2.96 -10.85
N PRO A 61 -5.34 4.18 -11.00
CA PRO A 61 -5.34 4.85 -12.30
C PRO A 61 -3.94 5.31 -12.70
N LYS A 62 -3.76 5.66 -13.96
CA LYS A 62 -2.46 6.14 -14.47
C LYS A 62 -1.98 7.39 -13.75
N GLU A 63 -2.89 8.23 -13.29
CA GLU A 63 -2.57 9.44 -12.55
C GLU A 63 -1.81 9.17 -11.26
N ALA A 64 -1.89 7.95 -10.73
CA ALA A 64 -1.16 7.55 -9.53
C ALA A 64 0.31 7.25 -9.82
N GLU A 65 0.67 6.98 -11.08
CA GLU A 65 2.03 6.58 -11.43
C GLU A 65 3.00 7.74 -11.29
N ALA A 66 4.18 7.43 -10.76
CA ALA A 66 5.22 8.43 -10.60
C ALA A 66 5.80 8.83 -11.96
N VAL A 67 6.07 10.11 -12.12
CA VAL A 67 6.72 10.62 -13.31
C VAL A 67 8.22 10.41 -13.20
N GLY A 68 8.81 9.78 -14.23
CA GLY A 68 10.25 9.59 -14.31
C GLY A 68 10.83 8.46 -13.49
N SER A 69 10.00 7.69 -12.81
CA SER A 69 10.46 6.50 -12.09
C SER A 69 9.35 5.47 -12.02
N ALA A 70 9.72 4.20 -11.82
CA ALA A 70 8.74 3.15 -11.62
C ALA A 70 8.12 3.30 -10.23
N GLY A 71 6.81 3.11 -10.14
CA GLY A 71 6.12 3.14 -8.86
C GLY A 71 5.00 4.16 -8.82
N ILE A 72 4.57 4.48 -7.61
CA ILE A 72 3.43 5.35 -7.35
C ILE A 72 3.89 6.65 -6.71
N ASP A 73 3.29 7.74 -7.16
CA ASP A 73 3.51 9.05 -6.56
C ASP A 73 2.88 9.10 -5.17
N ARG A 74 3.72 9.32 -4.16
CA ARG A 74 3.30 9.41 -2.77
C ARG A 74 2.23 10.50 -2.55
N GLN A 75 2.41 11.67 -3.16
CA GLN A 75 1.46 12.76 -2.94
C GLN A 75 0.09 12.44 -3.52
N TRP A 76 0.05 11.80 -4.70
CA TRP A 76 -1.22 11.33 -5.25
C TRP A 76 -1.92 10.37 -4.28
N LEU A 77 -1.16 9.44 -3.72
CA LEU A 77 -1.71 8.45 -2.79
C LEU A 77 -2.28 9.12 -1.54
N ILE A 78 -1.58 10.09 -0.98
CA ILE A 78 -2.06 10.84 0.18
C ILE A 78 -3.34 11.61 -0.15
N ASP A 79 -3.34 12.32 -1.26
CA ASP A 79 -4.47 13.16 -1.66
C ASP A 79 -5.72 12.36 -2.03
N ASN A 80 -5.53 11.12 -2.47
CA ASN A 80 -6.62 10.27 -2.95
C ASN A 80 -6.90 9.06 -2.05
N TRP A 81 -6.34 9.04 -0.86
CA TRP A 81 -6.42 7.89 0.04
C TRP A 81 -7.85 7.44 0.30
N ASN A 82 -8.69 8.33 0.79
CA ASN A 82 -10.06 7.95 1.16
C ASN A 82 -10.94 7.62 -0.04
N ALA A 83 -10.72 8.29 -1.16
CA ALA A 83 -11.52 8.07 -2.36
C ALA A 83 -11.15 6.78 -3.10
N TRP A 84 -9.86 6.40 -3.08
CA TRP A 84 -9.37 5.30 -3.89
C TRP A 84 -8.97 4.07 -3.10
N ILE A 85 -8.46 4.24 -1.89
CA ILE A 85 -7.84 3.12 -1.17
C ILE A 85 -8.72 2.63 -0.03
N TYR A 86 -8.97 3.46 0.97
CA TYR A 86 -9.69 3.01 2.15
C TYR A 86 -10.46 4.16 2.79
N GLU A 87 -11.78 4.08 2.68
CA GLU A 87 -12.66 5.16 3.12
C GLU A 87 -12.62 5.40 4.62
N SER A 88 -12.52 4.33 5.41
CA SER A 88 -12.67 4.38 6.86
C SER A 88 -11.39 4.74 7.62
N ALA A 89 -10.23 4.73 6.96
CA ALA A 89 -8.97 5.02 7.62
C ALA A 89 -8.49 6.43 7.27
N LYS A 90 -7.97 7.12 8.27
CA LYS A 90 -7.37 8.44 8.06
C LYS A 90 -5.96 8.28 7.49
N VAL A 91 -5.61 9.04 6.48
CA VAL A 91 -4.29 8.97 5.88
C VAL A 91 -3.17 9.26 6.90
N GLY A 92 -3.44 10.09 7.90
CA GLY A 92 -2.48 10.37 8.97
C GLY A 92 -2.15 9.17 9.85
N ASP A 93 -2.97 8.12 9.81
CA ASP A 93 -2.76 6.90 10.57
C ASP A 93 -2.13 5.78 9.73
N VAL A 94 -1.73 6.07 8.50
CA VAL A 94 -1.14 5.10 7.60
C VAL A 94 0.37 5.11 7.74
N TYR A 95 0.95 3.91 7.92
CA TYR A 95 2.39 3.69 7.99
C TYR A 95 2.85 3.00 6.72
N VAL A 96 4.10 3.24 6.34
CA VAL A 96 4.68 2.67 5.14
C VAL A 96 6.04 2.06 5.43
N ALA A 97 6.32 0.95 4.76
CA ALA A 97 7.66 0.36 4.68
C ALA A 97 7.92 0.00 3.22
N GLN A 98 9.17 0.03 2.79
CA GLN A 98 9.52 -0.29 1.41
C GLN A 98 9.28 -1.76 1.08
N HIS A 99 9.29 -2.63 2.10
CA HIS A 99 9.05 -4.06 1.97
C HIS A 99 8.83 -4.63 3.37
N TYR A 100 8.30 -5.85 3.45
CA TYR A 100 8.28 -6.54 4.74
C TYR A 100 9.71 -6.83 5.18
N PRO A 101 10.02 -6.63 6.48
CA PRO A 101 11.36 -6.98 6.97
C PRO A 101 11.59 -8.49 6.89
N VAL A 102 12.76 -8.85 6.40
CA VAL A 102 13.17 -10.25 6.34
C VAL A 102 13.89 -10.59 7.65
N PRO A 103 13.56 -11.70 8.31
CA PRO A 103 14.26 -12.10 9.52
C PRO A 103 15.76 -12.26 9.27
N VAL A 104 16.59 -11.82 10.22
CA VAL A 104 18.05 -11.94 10.12
C VAL A 104 18.46 -13.41 10.06
N ARG A 105 17.72 -14.27 10.73
CA ARG A 105 17.93 -15.72 10.71
C ARG A 105 16.72 -16.37 10.08
N ALA A 106 16.92 -17.05 8.97
CA ALA A 106 15.88 -17.81 8.34
C ALA A 106 15.73 -19.15 9.08
N GLU A 107 14.64 -19.32 9.77
CA GLU A 107 14.30 -20.57 10.44
C GLU A 107 13.33 -21.36 9.60
N LEU A 108 13.76 -21.58 8.39
CA LEU A 108 12.94 -22.27 7.39
C LEU A 108 13.19 -23.77 7.41
#